data_14bf743bbd9f68ad165176c38de026d8
#
_entry.id   14bf743bbd9f68ad165176c38de026d8
#
_cell.length_a   1.000
_cell.length_b   1.000
_cell.length_c   1.000
_cell.angle_alpha   90.00
_cell.angle_beta   90.00
_cell.angle_gamma   90.00
#
_symmetry.space_group_name_H-M   'P 1'
#
loop_
_entity.id
_entity.type
_entity.pdbx_description
1 polymer ?
#
loop_
_entity_poly.entity_id
_entity_poly.type
_entity_poly.pdbx_seq_one_letter_code
_entity_poly.pdbx_strand_id
1 'polypeptide(L)'
;MTPQRLLILRSLRHAGGHISAAQIAEDVRATYPMVDVSTVYRTLDVLKRMKLATSTDMGGGDIVFEWTPEQPHHHLICTSCGYVAELEHSYFDSIASRLETEFAFKPDLHHFAIFGLCRDCQLAEA
;
A
#
# COMPACT_ATOMS: atom_id res chain seq x y z
N MET A 1 -24.09 -0.87 0.36
CA MET A 1 -22.93 -1.71 0.05
C MET A 1 -23.38 -3.16 -0.10
N THR A 2 -22.91 -3.86 -1.12
CA THR A 2 -23.26 -5.26 -1.33
C THR A 2 -22.57 -6.16 -0.30
N PRO A 3 -23.09 -7.38 -0.03
CA PRO A 3 -22.40 -8.30 0.87
C PRO A 3 -20.97 -8.63 0.43
N GLN A 4 -20.73 -8.77 -0.88
CA GLN A 4 -19.40 -9.03 -1.40
C GLN A 4 -18.44 -7.87 -1.12
N ARG A 5 -18.87 -6.63 -1.34
CA ARG A 5 -18.07 -5.45 -1.05
C ARG A 5 -17.77 -5.31 0.43
N LEU A 6 -18.71 -5.64 1.28
CA LEU A 6 -18.51 -5.62 2.73
C LEU A 6 -17.44 -6.61 3.15
N LEU A 7 -17.44 -7.82 2.57
CA LEU A 7 -16.43 -8.83 2.85
C LEU A 7 -15.04 -8.40 2.36
N ILE A 8 -14.99 -7.75 1.21
CA ILE A 8 -13.73 -7.21 0.67
C ILE A 8 -13.15 -6.16 1.62
N LEU A 9 -13.99 -5.24 2.08
CA LEU A 9 -13.58 -4.22 3.05
C LEU A 9 -13.08 -4.85 4.34
N ARG A 10 -13.77 -5.87 4.84
CA ARG A 10 -13.38 -6.56 6.07
C ARG A 10 -12.06 -7.30 5.90
N SER A 11 -11.85 -7.97 4.77
CA SER A 11 -10.59 -8.65 4.47
C SER A 11 -9.42 -7.66 4.47
N LEU A 12 -9.58 -6.52 3.82
CA LEU A 12 -8.57 -5.47 3.80
C LEU A 12 -8.30 -4.93 5.21
N ARG A 13 -9.35 -4.62 5.95
CA ARG A 13 -9.24 -4.03 7.29
C ARG A 13 -8.59 -4.97 8.29
N HIS A 14 -8.87 -6.27 8.20
CA HIS A 14 -8.36 -7.26 9.14
C HIS A 14 -7.01 -7.83 8.76
N ALA A 15 -6.47 -7.46 7.60
CA ALA A 15 -5.16 -7.93 7.15
C ALA A 15 -4.02 -7.49 8.08
N GLY A 16 -4.20 -6.37 8.79
CA GLY A 16 -3.19 -5.86 9.71
C GLY A 16 -1.95 -5.31 9.02
N GLY A 17 -1.99 -5.08 7.72
CA GLY A 17 -0.87 -4.60 6.92
C GLY A 17 -1.21 -4.72 5.45
N HIS A 18 -0.21 -5.03 4.65
CA HIS A 18 -0.39 -5.16 3.21
C HIS A 18 -1.08 -6.46 2.82
N ILE A 19 -1.94 -6.37 1.82
CA ILE A 19 -2.61 -7.54 1.24
C ILE A 19 -2.82 -7.29 -0.26
N SER A 20 -2.66 -8.35 -1.06
CA SER A 20 -2.92 -8.26 -2.50
C SER A 20 -4.40 -8.48 -2.81
N ALA A 21 -4.82 -8.03 -4.00
CA ALA A 21 -6.18 -8.29 -4.47
C ALA A 21 -6.48 -9.79 -4.58
N ALA A 22 -5.47 -10.59 -4.98
CA ALA A 22 -5.63 -12.04 -5.06
C ALA A 22 -5.88 -12.68 -3.69
N GLN A 23 -5.19 -12.23 -2.66
CA GLN A 23 -5.39 -12.70 -1.29
C GLN A 23 -6.78 -12.31 -0.76
N ILE A 24 -7.21 -11.09 -1.05
CA ILE A 24 -8.57 -10.65 -0.69
C ILE A 24 -9.61 -11.54 -1.38
N ALA A 25 -9.41 -11.82 -2.67
CA ALA A 25 -10.33 -12.70 -3.41
C ALA A 25 -10.40 -14.10 -2.78
N GLU A 26 -9.27 -14.66 -2.37
CA GLU A 26 -9.26 -15.97 -1.67
C GLU A 26 -10.06 -15.91 -0.37
N ASP A 27 -9.87 -14.87 0.44
CA ASP A 27 -10.60 -14.71 1.69
C ASP A 27 -12.12 -14.63 1.45
N VAL A 28 -12.53 -13.86 0.46
CA VAL A 28 -13.93 -13.64 0.15
C VAL A 28 -14.57 -14.91 -0.44
N ARG A 29 -13.80 -15.68 -1.21
CA ARG A 29 -14.29 -16.94 -1.81
C ARG A 29 -14.64 -18.01 -0.79
N ALA A 30 -14.17 -17.90 0.44
CA ALA A 30 -14.61 -18.79 1.51
C ALA A 30 -16.12 -18.67 1.76
N THR A 31 -16.70 -17.49 1.51
CA THR A 31 -18.14 -17.24 1.67
C THR A 31 -18.85 -17.16 0.32
N TYR A 32 -18.23 -16.53 -0.67
CA TYR A 32 -18.77 -16.38 -2.02
C TYR A 32 -17.77 -16.97 -3.04
N PRO A 33 -17.86 -18.28 -3.33
CA PRO A 33 -16.89 -18.96 -4.18
C PRO A 33 -16.73 -18.39 -5.59
N MET A 34 -17.77 -17.71 -6.09
CA MET A 34 -17.79 -17.18 -7.45
C MET A 34 -17.37 -15.71 -7.54
N VAL A 35 -16.83 -15.13 -6.46
CA VAL A 35 -16.39 -13.73 -6.53
C VAL A 35 -15.27 -13.59 -7.54
N ASP A 36 -15.38 -12.56 -8.39
CA ASP A 36 -14.40 -12.27 -9.42
C ASP A 36 -13.37 -11.28 -8.87
N VAL A 37 -12.11 -11.46 -9.24
CA VAL A 37 -11.04 -10.55 -8.84
C VAL A 37 -11.30 -9.14 -9.36
N SER A 38 -11.98 -8.99 -10.49
CA SER A 38 -12.37 -7.67 -10.99
C SER A 38 -13.30 -6.93 -10.04
N THR A 39 -14.18 -7.66 -9.34
CA THR A 39 -15.02 -7.07 -8.29
C THR A 39 -14.19 -6.58 -7.13
N VAL A 40 -13.15 -7.32 -6.76
CA VAL A 40 -12.20 -6.90 -5.71
C VAL A 40 -11.52 -5.60 -6.12
N TYR A 41 -10.97 -5.52 -7.33
CA TYR A 41 -10.30 -4.31 -7.81
C TYR A 41 -11.24 -3.10 -7.85
N ARG A 42 -12.47 -3.28 -8.36
CA ARG A 42 -13.45 -2.17 -8.39
C ARG A 42 -13.80 -1.66 -7.01
N THR A 43 -13.93 -2.58 -6.05
CA THR A 43 -14.20 -2.20 -4.65
C THR A 43 -13.02 -1.46 -4.05
N LEU A 44 -11.79 -1.95 -4.28
CA LEU A 44 -10.58 -1.28 -3.80
C LEU A 44 -10.44 0.12 -4.40
N ASP A 45 -10.78 0.30 -5.68
CA ASP A 45 -10.77 1.62 -6.31
C ASP A 45 -11.74 2.59 -5.64
N VAL A 46 -12.94 2.12 -5.29
CA VAL A 46 -13.92 2.93 -4.56
C VAL A 46 -13.36 3.31 -3.18
N LEU A 47 -12.77 2.35 -2.46
CA LEU A 47 -12.19 2.60 -1.14
C LEU A 47 -11.04 3.60 -1.21
N LYS A 48 -10.20 3.52 -2.26
CA LYS A 48 -9.13 4.50 -2.49
C LYS A 48 -9.68 5.90 -2.72
N ARG A 49 -10.71 6.03 -3.54
CA ARG A 49 -11.35 7.33 -3.78
C ARG A 49 -11.97 7.91 -2.52
N MET A 50 -12.47 7.06 -1.62
CA MET A 50 -12.99 7.46 -0.32
C MET A 50 -11.90 7.69 0.71
N LYS A 51 -10.63 7.48 0.34
CA LYS A 51 -9.46 7.60 1.22
C LYS A 51 -9.49 6.61 2.41
N LEU A 52 -10.12 5.47 2.21
CA LEU A 52 -10.15 4.39 3.19
C LEU A 52 -9.11 3.31 2.92
N ALA A 53 -8.48 3.35 1.75
CA ALA A 53 -7.44 2.42 1.38
C ALA A 53 -6.34 3.11 0.59
N THR A 54 -5.14 2.58 0.68
CA THR A 54 -3.99 3.01 -0.12
C THR A 54 -3.42 1.81 -0.85
N SER A 55 -2.74 2.08 -1.96
CA SER A 55 -2.04 1.03 -2.71
C SER A 55 -0.58 1.41 -2.87
N THR A 56 0.28 0.39 -2.89
CA THR A 56 1.72 0.56 -3.08
C THR A 56 2.20 -0.46 -4.10
N ASP A 57 2.94 0.00 -5.10
CA ASP A 57 3.65 -0.88 -6.02
C ASP A 57 4.93 -1.31 -5.31
N MET A 58 5.04 -2.61 -5.01
CA MET A 58 6.18 -3.18 -4.29
C MET A 58 7.32 -3.56 -5.23
N GLY A 59 7.20 -3.24 -6.52
CA GLY A 59 8.16 -3.59 -7.55
C GLY A 59 7.67 -4.75 -8.41
N GLY A 60 8.10 -4.79 -9.68
CA GLY A 60 7.74 -5.87 -10.58
C GLY A 60 6.26 -5.99 -10.93
N GLY A 61 5.47 -4.95 -10.66
CA GLY A 61 4.03 -4.96 -10.91
C GLY A 61 3.19 -5.51 -9.77
N ASP A 62 3.81 -5.90 -8.66
CA ASP A 62 3.10 -6.38 -7.48
C ASP A 62 2.51 -5.20 -6.72
N ILE A 63 1.18 -5.06 -6.77
CA ILE A 63 0.48 -4.01 -6.06
C ILE A 63 -0.17 -4.59 -4.83
N VAL A 64 0.09 -3.97 -3.68
CA VAL A 64 -0.53 -4.32 -2.42
C VAL A 64 -1.39 -3.18 -1.92
N PHE A 65 -2.39 -3.53 -1.14
CA PHE A 65 -3.37 -2.60 -0.60
C PHE A 65 -3.31 -2.62 0.91
N GLU A 66 -3.67 -1.51 1.53
CA GLU A 66 -3.66 -1.39 2.96
C GLU A 66 -4.85 -0.54 3.40
N TRP A 67 -5.51 -0.93 4.49
CA TRP A 67 -6.50 -0.09 5.14
C TRP A 67 -5.81 1.19 5.58
N THR A 68 -6.42 2.35 5.33
CA THR A 68 -5.80 3.64 5.64
C THR A 68 -5.40 3.69 7.11
N PRO A 69 -4.10 3.80 7.41
CA PRO A 69 -3.65 3.88 8.79
C PRO A 69 -4.05 5.22 9.41
N GLU A 70 -4.12 5.25 10.73
CA GLU A 70 -4.39 6.49 11.46
C GLU A 70 -3.31 7.54 11.21
N GLN A 71 -2.07 7.08 11.01
CA GLN A 71 -0.94 7.94 10.66
C GLN A 71 -0.34 7.47 9.34
N PRO A 72 -0.02 8.40 8.44
CA PRO A 72 0.68 8.05 7.20
C PRO A 72 2.02 7.40 7.48
N HIS A 73 2.38 6.38 6.72
CA HIS A 73 3.69 5.77 6.79
C HIS A 73 4.15 5.40 5.37
N HIS A 74 5.43 5.12 5.24
CA HIS A 74 6.06 4.81 3.96
C HIS A 74 6.92 3.57 4.11
N HIS A 75 7.40 3.04 2.99
CA HIS A 75 8.16 1.80 2.99
C HIS A 75 9.51 1.97 2.32
N LEU A 76 10.53 1.34 2.90
CA LEU A 76 11.83 1.14 2.25
C LEU A 76 11.85 -0.30 1.76
N ILE A 77 12.13 -0.49 0.48
CA ILE A 77 12.10 -1.81 -0.15
C ILE A 77 13.45 -2.10 -0.78
N CYS A 78 14.07 -3.20 -0.37
CA CYS A 78 15.29 -3.68 -1.00
C CYS A 78 14.96 -4.38 -2.31
N THR A 79 15.53 -3.90 -3.41
CA THR A 79 15.30 -4.47 -4.73
C THR A 79 16.00 -5.82 -4.92
N SER A 80 16.97 -6.15 -4.07
CA SER A 80 17.73 -7.39 -4.16
C SER A 80 17.10 -8.54 -3.36
N CYS A 81 16.83 -8.33 -2.07
CA CYS A 81 16.33 -9.40 -1.20
C CYS A 81 14.86 -9.28 -0.81
N GLY A 82 14.21 -8.16 -1.16
CA GLY A 82 12.81 -7.95 -0.82
C GLY A 82 12.56 -7.46 0.61
N TYR A 83 13.63 -7.16 1.37
CA TYR A 83 13.47 -6.60 2.71
C TYR A 83 12.61 -5.34 2.68
N VAL A 84 11.68 -5.24 3.63
CA VAL A 84 10.77 -4.09 3.74
C VAL A 84 10.86 -3.54 5.16
N ALA A 85 11.07 -2.24 5.26
CA ALA A 85 11.00 -1.52 6.52
C ALA A 85 9.96 -0.42 6.43
N GLU A 86 9.27 -0.13 7.52
CA GLU A 86 8.37 1.00 7.61
C GLU A 86 9.16 2.26 7.94
N LEU A 87 8.73 3.38 7.35
CA LEU A 87 9.33 4.68 7.56
C LEU A 87 8.24 5.65 7.99
N GLU A 88 8.45 6.32 9.12
CA GLU A 88 7.49 7.29 9.63
C GLU A 88 7.37 8.49 8.69
N HIS A 89 6.18 9.03 8.60
CA HIS A 89 5.88 10.18 7.75
C HIS A 89 6.74 11.41 8.08
N SER A 90 7.15 11.57 9.33
CA SER A 90 7.96 12.70 9.78
C SER A 90 9.29 12.85 9.02
N TYR A 91 9.83 11.78 8.46
CA TYR A 91 11.03 11.84 7.63
C TYR A 91 10.84 12.71 6.38
N PHE A 92 9.61 12.95 5.98
CA PHE A 92 9.30 13.69 4.76
C PHE A 92 8.83 15.13 5.02
N ASP A 93 8.78 15.57 6.27
CA ASP A 93 8.31 16.91 6.61
C ASP A 93 9.16 18.00 5.96
N SER A 94 10.48 17.85 5.95
CA SER A 94 11.37 18.84 5.34
C SER A 94 11.23 18.88 3.82
N ILE A 95 11.04 17.72 3.19
CA ILE A 95 10.82 17.63 1.73
C ILE A 95 9.49 18.29 1.37
N ALA A 96 8.43 17.98 2.09
CA ALA A 96 7.12 18.59 1.87
C ALA A 96 7.18 20.11 2.00
N SER A 97 7.86 20.59 3.03
CA SER A 97 8.03 22.02 3.29
C SER A 97 8.80 22.72 2.16
N ARG A 98 9.87 22.10 1.67
CA ARG A 98 10.67 22.64 0.56
C ARG A 98 9.90 22.69 -0.75
N LEU A 99 9.13 21.64 -1.04
CA LEU A 99 8.32 21.61 -2.25
C LEU A 99 7.26 22.71 -2.24
N GLU A 100 6.67 22.95 -1.10
CA GLU A 100 5.68 24.00 -0.94
C GLU A 100 6.32 25.39 -1.09
N THR A 101 7.46 25.61 -0.45
CA THR A 101 8.17 26.89 -0.46
C THR A 101 8.80 27.19 -1.83
N GLU A 102 9.49 26.22 -2.42
CA GLU A 102 10.27 26.43 -3.64
C GLU A 102 9.44 26.35 -4.91
N PHE A 103 8.38 25.54 -4.92
CA PHE A 103 7.58 25.25 -6.11
C PHE A 103 6.10 25.62 -5.95
N ALA A 104 5.69 26.12 -4.79
CA ALA A 104 4.28 26.32 -4.46
C ALA A 104 3.46 25.04 -4.72
N PHE A 105 4.06 23.89 -4.43
CA PHE A 105 3.52 22.57 -4.74
C PHE A 105 3.17 21.84 -3.44
N LYS A 106 1.93 21.39 -3.34
CA LYS A 106 1.47 20.61 -2.19
C LYS A 106 1.57 19.12 -2.53
N PRO A 107 2.61 18.42 -2.05
CA PRO A 107 2.78 17.02 -2.39
C PRO A 107 1.77 16.13 -1.67
N ASP A 108 1.37 15.06 -2.33
CA ASP A 108 0.61 13.99 -1.71
C ASP A 108 1.59 12.90 -1.27
N LEU A 109 2.04 13.01 -0.03
CA LEU A 109 3.00 12.07 0.57
C LEU A 109 2.30 11.08 1.50
N HIS A 110 1.06 10.71 1.17
CA HIS A 110 0.25 9.88 2.05
C HIS A 110 0.81 8.47 2.22
N HIS A 111 1.26 7.85 1.12
CA HIS A 111 1.77 6.49 1.15
C HIS A 111 2.59 6.20 -0.11
N PHE A 112 3.88 5.94 0.05
CA PHE A 112 4.73 5.57 -1.08
C PHE A 112 5.91 4.69 -0.64
N ALA A 113 6.64 4.16 -1.62
CA ALA A 113 7.78 3.28 -1.40
C ALA A 113 9.06 3.90 -1.95
N ILE A 114 10.16 3.69 -1.25
CA ILE A 114 11.50 4.05 -1.69
C ILE A 114 12.26 2.76 -1.93
N PHE A 115 12.78 2.60 -3.14
CA PHE A 115 13.52 1.42 -3.55
C PHE A 115 15.03 1.65 -3.45
N GLY A 116 15.74 0.64 -3.02
CA GLY A 116 17.19 0.71 -2.88
C GLY A 116 17.77 -0.62 -2.45
N LEU A 117 18.93 -0.60 -1.82
CA LEU A 117 19.61 -1.78 -1.30
C LEU A 117 19.71 -1.71 0.22
N CYS A 118 19.28 -2.77 0.90
CA CYS A 118 19.45 -2.85 2.35
C CYS A 118 20.94 -3.03 2.70
N ARG A 119 21.26 -2.86 3.99
CA ARG A 119 22.64 -2.92 4.47
C ARG A 119 23.34 -4.23 4.06
N ASP A 120 22.67 -5.37 4.27
CA ASP A 120 23.27 -6.67 3.99
C ASP A 120 23.54 -6.87 2.51
N CYS A 121 22.64 -6.41 1.63
CA CYS A 121 22.84 -6.51 0.19
C CYS A 121 23.94 -5.59 -0.31
N GLN A 122 24.10 -4.40 0.28
CA GLN A 122 25.23 -3.52 -0.02
C GLN A 122 26.57 -4.18 0.34
N LEU A 123 26.63 -4.82 1.50
CA LEU A 123 27.84 -5.52 1.95
C LEU A 123 28.16 -6.73 1.07
N ALA A 124 27.15 -7.42 0.56
CA ALA A 124 27.35 -8.56 -0.33
C ALA A 124 27.90 -8.15 -1.69
N GLU A 125 27.67 -6.91 -2.13
CA GLU A 125 28.18 -6.38 -3.40
C GLU A 125 29.60 -5.82 -3.30
N ALA A 126 30.08 -5.56 -2.09
CA ALA A 126 31.40 -4.96 -1.85
C ALA A 126 32.54 -5.91 -2.17
#